data_93cd0ca1c05c75df0e8a1f6a341f3636
#
_entry.id   93cd0ca1c05c75df0e8a1f6a341f3636
#
_cell.length_a   1.000
_cell.length_b   1.000
_cell.length_c   1.000
_cell.angle_alpha   90.00
_cell.angle_beta   90.00
_cell.angle_gamma   90.00
#
_symmetry.space_group_name_H-M   'P 1'
#
loop_
_entity.id
_entity.type
_entity.pdbx_description
1 polymer ?
#
loop_
_entity_poly.entity_id
_entity_poly.type
_entity_poly.pdbx_seq_one_letter_code
_entity_poly.pdbx_strand_id
1 'polypeptide(L)'
;MNRIFSNLDQNELDFQSEVTEYCANEIEPHVENIEQGKMDIFDVIKPMGKKRYIGTSYPEEYGGLNKSLKHELILDEAISYHSLPVGLSRWCSIYPASLILNFNKTEKLGKYIESLCKGEKIGCFCFTEPDAGSDLSRMKTIYEKDEANSELILNGEKRFITNGSIADILVVYGRNGACIVESKWQGVEVIEEYKLMGLHGLHLGHLKFNNVHIPQENVLFYQEIATDSTGKKKGGKTLAISSMQQFLSVERVTLSVQTLSVARRAIEVAIDYSREREQFKKSISEFEGISFKIAHMVTNYEAGRALLEKAVNNINDGYLAAMAKLFVCQNSYKICDEAIQILGGIGYTNKYPVERYARDVRLYRIGGGTDEIMQYIIQKGVYRK
;
A
#
# COMPACT_ATOMS: atom_id res chain seq x y z
N MET A 1 13.02 -19.23 7.09
CA MET A 1 13.67 -17.98 7.64
C MET A 1 12.82 -17.38 8.75
N ASN A 2 13.36 -16.44 9.55
CA ASN A 2 12.60 -15.71 10.54
C ASN A 2 11.52 -14.84 9.90
N ARG A 3 10.36 -14.72 10.56
CA ARG A 3 9.33 -13.76 10.16
C ARG A 3 9.75 -12.33 10.51
N ILE A 4 9.05 -11.34 9.98
CA ILE A 4 9.40 -9.93 10.17
C ILE A 4 9.38 -9.56 11.65
N PHE A 5 8.34 -9.95 12.38
CA PHE A 5 8.20 -9.64 13.80
C PHE A 5 8.72 -10.77 14.68
N SER A 6 9.61 -10.44 15.63
CA SER A 6 10.26 -11.41 16.53
C SER A 6 9.73 -11.38 17.95
N ASN A 7 9.27 -10.22 18.41
CA ASN A 7 8.76 -10.04 19.78
C ASN A 7 7.23 -9.96 19.74
N LEU A 8 6.59 -11.14 19.64
CA LEU A 8 5.14 -11.28 19.63
C LEU A 8 4.67 -11.84 20.99
N ASP A 9 3.56 -11.30 21.48
CA ASP A 9 2.83 -11.91 22.58
C ASP A 9 2.01 -13.12 22.10
N GLN A 10 1.36 -13.85 23.03
CA GLN A 10 0.63 -15.07 22.67
C GLN A 10 -0.54 -14.79 21.72
N ASN A 11 -1.28 -13.68 21.90
CA ASN A 11 -2.39 -13.30 21.02
C ASN A 11 -1.90 -12.96 19.60
N GLU A 12 -0.76 -12.28 19.49
CA GLU A 12 -0.10 -11.97 18.22
C GLU A 12 0.42 -13.24 17.53
N LEU A 13 0.98 -14.21 18.29
CA LEU A 13 1.43 -15.51 17.78
C LEU A 13 0.27 -16.37 17.26
N ASP A 14 -0.84 -16.43 18.01
CA ASP A 14 -2.03 -17.16 17.63
C ASP A 14 -2.63 -16.57 16.36
N PHE A 15 -2.75 -15.24 16.30
CA PHE A 15 -3.23 -14.55 15.12
C PHE A 15 -2.29 -14.75 13.90
N GLN A 16 -0.98 -14.69 14.11
CA GLN A 16 0.01 -14.94 13.05
C GLN A 16 -0.14 -16.35 12.47
N SER A 17 -0.37 -17.35 13.32
CA SER A 17 -0.59 -18.73 12.89
C SER A 17 -1.88 -18.84 12.06
N GLU A 18 -2.98 -18.28 12.57
CA GLU A 18 -4.29 -18.28 11.92
C GLU A 18 -4.24 -17.64 10.52
N VAL A 19 -3.69 -16.43 10.41
CA VAL A 19 -3.66 -15.74 9.11
C VAL A 19 -2.67 -16.36 8.14
N THR A 20 -1.61 -17.01 8.63
CA THR A 20 -0.68 -17.76 7.77
C THR A 20 -1.36 -18.96 7.13
N GLU A 21 -2.08 -19.75 7.92
CA GLU A 21 -2.84 -20.88 7.42
C GLU A 21 -3.93 -20.43 6.44
N TYR A 22 -4.65 -19.37 6.77
CA TYR A 22 -5.64 -18.77 5.88
C TYR A 22 -5.02 -18.38 4.53
N CYS A 23 -3.91 -17.66 4.52
CA CYS A 23 -3.30 -17.20 3.27
C CYS A 23 -2.75 -18.36 2.43
N ALA A 24 -2.21 -19.40 3.05
CA ALA A 24 -1.74 -20.60 2.36
C ALA A 24 -2.88 -21.37 1.68
N ASN A 25 -4.07 -21.40 2.30
CA ASN A 25 -5.22 -22.15 1.80
C ASN A 25 -6.09 -21.34 0.83
N GLU A 26 -6.25 -20.03 1.06
CA GLU A 26 -7.23 -19.19 0.38
C GLU A 26 -6.62 -18.17 -0.60
N ILE A 27 -5.30 -17.92 -0.54
CA ILE A 27 -4.63 -16.97 -1.44
C ILE A 27 -3.66 -17.68 -2.38
N GLU A 28 -2.71 -18.49 -1.84
CA GLU A 28 -1.67 -19.15 -2.64
C GLU A 28 -2.23 -19.92 -3.85
N PRO A 29 -3.33 -20.71 -3.76
CA PRO A 29 -3.85 -21.46 -4.90
C PRO A 29 -4.33 -20.59 -6.07
N HIS A 30 -4.61 -19.31 -5.81
CA HIS A 30 -5.18 -18.39 -6.79
C HIS A 30 -4.17 -17.46 -7.43
N VAL A 31 -2.95 -17.37 -6.88
CA VAL A 31 -1.93 -16.40 -7.27
C VAL A 31 -1.61 -16.46 -8.76
N GLU A 32 -1.45 -17.66 -9.32
CA GLU A 32 -1.15 -17.83 -10.74
C GLU A 32 -2.31 -17.40 -11.64
N ASN A 33 -3.55 -17.65 -11.23
CA ASN A 33 -4.74 -17.23 -11.98
C ASN A 33 -4.89 -15.70 -11.98
N ILE A 34 -4.57 -15.04 -10.86
CA ILE A 34 -4.56 -13.58 -10.74
C ILE A 34 -3.46 -13.01 -11.65
N GLU A 35 -2.24 -13.54 -11.58
CA GLU A 35 -1.10 -13.12 -12.40
C GLU A 35 -1.41 -13.20 -13.90
N GLN A 36 -2.14 -14.22 -14.32
CA GLN A 36 -2.54 -14.44 -15.73
C GLN A 36 -3.82 -13.69 -16.13
N GLY A 37 -4.45 -12.93 -15.23
CA GLY A 37 -5.71 -12.24 -15.48
C GLY A 37 -6.91 -13.17 -15.70
N LYS A 38 -6.84 -14.41 -15.19
CA LYS A 38 -7.93 -15.40 -15.27
C LYS A 38 -8.89 -15.30 -14.08
N MET A 39 -8.50 -14.59 -13.03
CA MET A 39 -9.29 -14.39 -11.81
C MET A 39 -9.11 -12.94 -11.36
N ASP A 40 -10.21 -12.30 -10.95
CA ASP A 40 -10.16 -10.98 -10.36
C ASP A 40 -9.58 -11.04 -8.94
N ILE A 41 -8.73 -10.09 -8.59
CA ILE A 41 -8.08 -10.03 -7.29
C ILE A 41 -9.08 -9.91 -6.13
N PHE A 42 -10.24 -9.30 -6.38
CA PHE A 42 -11.29 -9.15 -5.37
C PHE A 42 -12.09 -10.42 -5.11
N ASP A 43 -11.99 -11.43 -5.98
CA ASP A 43 -12.55 -12.77 -5.69
C ASP A 43 -11.83 -13.43 -4.51
N VAL A 44 -10.57 -13.01 -4.24
CA VAL A 44 -9.77 -13.48 -3.08
C VAL A 44 -9.90 -12.51 -1.90
N ILE A 45 -10.02 -11.20 -2.14
CA ILE A 45 -10.09 -10.19 -1.07
C ILE A 45 -11.48 -10.19 -0.40
N LYS A 46 -12.58 -10.21 -1.16
CA LYS A 46 -13.95 -10.17 -0.60
C LYS A 46 -14.23 -11.25 0.46
N PRO A 47 -13.83 -12.52 0.28
CA PRO A 47 -14.01 -13.54 1.31
C PRO A 47 -13.34 -13.25 2.65
N MET A 48 -12.26 -12.44 2.65
CA MET A 48 -11.58 -11.99 3.87
C MET A 48 -12.51 -11.16 4.78
N GLY A 49 -13.53 -10.51 4.22
CA GLY A 49 -14.54 -9.77 4.97
C GLY A 49 -15.33 -10.66 5.92
N LYS A 50 -15.65 -11.92 5.52
CA LYS A 50 -16.33 -12.91 6.38
C LYS A 50 -15.50 -13.30 7.60
N LYS A 51 -14.17 -13.25 7.47
CA LYS A 51 -13.20 -13.46 8.55
C LYS A 51 -12.87 -12.17 9.31
N ARG A 52 -13.45 -11.04 8.88
CA ARG A 52 -13.19 -9.69 9.42
C ARG A 52 -11.75 -9.22 9.23
N TYR A 53 -10.97 -9.89 8.36
CA TYR A 53 -9.56 -9.58 8.11
C TYR A 53 -9.34 -8.28 7.31
N ILE A 54 -10.34 -7.85 6.51
CA ILE A 54 -10.23 -6.55 5.83
C ILE A 54 -10.16 -5.42 6.86
N GLY A 55 -10.97 -5.51 7.93
CA GLY A 55 -11.04 -4.54 8.99
C GLY A 55 -10.30 -4.97 10.26
N THR A 56 -9.12 -5.61 10.17
CA THR A 56 -8.39 -6.15 11.35
C THR A 56 -8.22 -5.13 12.47
N SER A 57 -7.83 -3.88 12.17
CA SER A 57 -7.59 -2.81 13.14
C SER A 57 -8.78 -1.87 13.35
N TYR A 58 -9.94 -2.18 12.76
CA TYR A 58 -11.12 -1.33 12.83
C TYR A 58 -12.11 -1.81 13.91
N PRO A 59 -12.98 -0.89 14.44
CA PRO A 59 -13.91 -1.23 15.51
C PRO A 59 -14.88 -2.35 15.13
N GLU A 60 -15.27 -3.15 16.14
CA GLU A 60 -16.17 -4.29 15.95
C GLU A 60 -17.57 -3.88 15.48
N GLU A 61 -18.05 -2.72 15.90
CA GLU A 61 -19.34 -2.15 15.49
C GLU A 61 -19.45 -1.95 13.96
N TYR A 62 -18.29 -1.81 13.26
CA TYR A 62 -18.23 -1.72 11.80
C TYR A 62 -17.79 -3.05 11.14
N GLY A 63 -17.78 -4.16 11.87
CA GLY A 63 -17.36 -5.46 11.34
C GLY A 63 -15.85 -5.69 11.35
N GLY A 64 -15.07 -4.84 12.01
CA GLY A 64 -13.64 -5.02 12.23
C GLY A 64 -13.33 -5.94 13.42
N LEU A 65 -12.04 -6.29 13.63
CA LEU A 65 -11.58 -7.13 14.74
C LEU A 65 -11.11 -6.33 15.96
N ASN A 66 -11.07 -5.00 15.87
CA ASN A 66 -10.56 -4.09 16.91
C ASN A 66 -9.16 -4.47 17.43
N LYS A 67 -8.32 -5.02 16.57
CA LYS A 67 -6.95 -5.41 16.88
C LYS A 67 -5.97 -4.22 16.68
N SER A 68 -4.74 -4.36 17.18
CA SER A 68 -3.72 -3.33 17.05
C SER A 68 -3.18 -3.21 15.61
N LEU A 69 -2.48 -2.09 15.33
CA LEU A 69 -1.73 -1.91 14.08
C LEU A 69 -0.74 -3.07 13.85
N LYS A 70 -0.16 -3.63 14.90
CA LYS A 70 0.78 -4.75 14.75
C LYS A 70 0.11 -6.01 14.19
N HIS A 71 -1.13 -6.29 14.58
CA HIS A 71 -1.91 -7.38 13.97
C HIS A 71 -2.22 -7.09 12.49
N GLU A 72 -2.53 -5.84 12.14
CA GLU A 72 -2.71 -5.43 10.75
C GLU A 72 -1.45 -5.71 9.92
N LEU A 73 -0.27 -5.38 10.46
CA LEU A 73 1.01 -5.62 9.80
C LEU A 73 1.39 -7.11 9.73
N ILE A 74 1.00 -7.91 10.72
CA ILE A 74 1.15 -9.38 10.70
C ILE A 74 0.30 -9.99 9.58
N LEU A 75 -0.92 -9.50 9.40
CA LEU A 75 -1.79 -9.91 8.29
C LEU A 75 -1.18 -9.50 6.94
N ASP A 76 -0.68 -8.26 6.82
CA ASP A 76 -0.02 -7.78 5.59
C ASP A 76 1.23 -8.59 5.25
N GLU A 77 2.02 -9.01 6.25
CA GLU A 77 3.14 -9.95 6.07
C GLU A 77 2.66 -11.28 5.49
N ALA A 78 1.61 -11.85 6.06
CA ALA A 78 1.10 -13.15 5.64
C ALA A 78 0.54 -13.11 4.20
N ILE A 79 -0.27 -12.10 3.88
CA ILE A 79 -0.84 -11.94 2.54
C ILE A 79 0.26 -11.72 1.50
N SER A 80 1.17 -10.77 1.77
CA SER A 80 2.18 -10.36 0.79
C SER A 80 3.27 -11.41 0.56
N TYR A 81 3.44 -12.34 1.51
CA TYR A 81 4.30 -13.51 1.32
C TYR A 81 3.80 -14.40 0.17
N HIS A 82 2.52 -14.47 -0.05
CA HIS A 82 1.88 -15.22 -1.13
C HIS A 82 1.61 -14.34 -2.35
N SER A 83 1.04 -13.14 -2.14
CA SER A 83 0.64 -12.24 -3.23
C SER A 83 0.76 -10.76 -2.83
N LEU A 84 1.76 -10.09 -3.38
CA LEU A 84 1.97 -8.66 -3.14
C LEU A 84 0.81 -7.80 -3.67
N PRO A 85 0.24 -8.05 -4.88
CA PRO A 85 -0.91 -7.29 -5.37
C PRO A 85 -2.14 -7.44 -4.47
N VAL A 86 -2.42 -8.62 -3.91
CA VAL A 86 -3.53 -8.83 -2.96
C VAL A 86 -3.33 -7.99 -1.70
N GLY A 87 -2.12 -7.99 -1.13
CA GLY A 87 -1.80 -7.18 0.05
C GLY A 87 -2.00 -5.69 -0.19
N LEU A 88 -1.47 -5.17 -1.29
CA LEU A 88 -1.60 -3.75 -1.64
C LEU A 88 -3.05 -3.35 -1.92
N SER A 89 -3.78 -4.15 -2.72
CA SER A 89 -5.17 -3.88 -3.07
C SER A 89 -6.09 -3.89 -1.86
N ARG A 90 -5.95 -4.90 -0.96
CA ARG A 90 -6.70 -4.97 0.30
C ARG A 90 -6.46 -3.73 1.16
N TRP A 91 -5.20 -3.37 1.37
CA TRP A 91 -4.83 -2.22 2.19
C TRP A 91 -5.38 -0.91 1.63
N CYS A 92 -5.24 -0.69 0.33
CA CYS A 92 -5.82 0.50 -0.32
C CYS A 92 -7.35 0.52 -0.25
N SER A 93 -8.00 -0.66 -0.26
CA SER A 93 -9.45 -0.76 -0.20
C SER A 93 -10.04 -0.31 1.14
N ILE A 94 -9.39 -0.61 2.26
CA ILE A 94 -9.88 -0.23 3.59
C ILE A 94 -9.50 1.21 3.99
N TYR A 95 -8.58 1.84 3.30
CA TYR A 95 -8.05 3.14 3.64
C TYR A 95 -9.09 4.26 3.85
N PRO A 96 -10.16 4.40 3.03
CA PRO A 96 -11.19 5.41 3.26
C PRO A 96 -11.80 5.35 4.66
N ALA A 97 -11.95 4.15 5.22
CA ALA A 97 -12.48 3.94 6.56
C ALA A 97 -11.60 4.60 7.64
N SER A 98 -10.26 4.53 7.51
CA SER A 98 -9.34 5.16 8.46
C SER A 98 -9.51 6.69 8.51
N LEU A 99 -9.78 7.30 7.37
CA LEU A 99 -9.98 8.74 7.28
C LEU A 99 -11.31 9.18 7.87
N ILE A 100 -12.39 8.40 7.64
CA ILE A 100 -13.69 8.66 8.26
C ILE A 100 -13.57 8.65 9.78
N LEU A 101 -12.86 7.66 10.34
CA LEU A 101 -12.58 7.59 11.78
C LEU A 101 -11.75 8.77 12.27
N ASN A 102 -10.64 9.07 11.59
CA ASN A 102 -9.71 10.13 12.00
C ASN A 102 -10.33 11.52 11.98
N PHE A 103 -11.32 11.76 11.11
CA PHE A 103 -12.04 13.03 11.04
C PHE A 103 -13.35 13.03 11.83
N ASN A 104 -13.63 12.00 12.67
CA ASN A 104 -14.84 11.86 13.47
C ASN A 104 -16.14 12.02 12.65
N LYS A 105 -16.19 11.42 11.47
CA LYS A 105 -17.34 11.48 10.55
C LYS A 105 -18.21 10.21 10.60
N THR A 106 -18.11 9.43 11.67
CA THR A 106 -18.75 8.11 11.77
C THR A 106 -20.27 8.18 11.84
N GLU A 107 -20.84 9.24 12.46
CA GLU A 107 -22.30 9.42 12.57
C GLU A 107 -22.99 9.33 11.19
N LYS A 108 -22.41 9.94 10.16
CA LYS A 108 -22.99 9.99 8.82
C LYS A 108 -22.35 9.04 7.82
N LEU A 109 -21.06 8.75 8.00
CA LEU A 109 -20.25 7.97 7.08
C LEU A 109 -19.91 6.55 7.59
N GLY A 110 -20.39 6.16 8.78
CA GLY A 110 -20.14 4.84 9.36
C GLY A 110 -20.57 3.67 8.44
N LYS A 111 -21.63 3.84 7.66
CA LYS A 111 -22.07 2.88 6.63
C LYS A 111 -20.97 2.52 5.62
N TYR A 112 -20.08 3.46 5.31
CA TYR A 112 -18.95 3.21 4.39
C TYR A 112 -17.87 2.37 5.09
N ILE A 113 -17.58 2.63 6.37
CA ILE A 113 -16.64 1.83 7.15
C ILE A 113 -17.11 0.38 7.18
N GLU A 114 -18.38 0.17 7.51
CA GLU A 114 -18.98 -1.17 7.61
C GLU A 114 -18.89 -1.92 6.29
N SER A 115 -19.30 -1.30 5.17
CA SER A 115 -19.30 -1.93 3.85
C SER A 115 -17.88 -2.27 3.36
N LEU A 116 -16.88 -1.45 3.71
CA LEU A 116 -15.48 -1.69 3.41
C LEU A 116 -14.91 -2.83 4.27
N CYS A 117 -15.16 -2.85 5.58
CA CYS A 117 -14.70 -3.91 6.48
C CYS A 117 -15.27 -5.28 6.10
N LYS A 118 -16.52 -5.32 5.64
CA LYS A 118 -17.19 -6.54 5.18
C LYS A 118 -16.77 -6.99 3.76
N GLY A 119 -16.00 -6.17 3.04
CA GLY A 119 -15.62 -6.44 1.65
C GLY A 119 -16.78 -6.34 0.65
N GLU A 120 -17.90 -5.71 1.03
CA GLU A 120 -19.06 -5.48 0.17
C GLU A 120 -18.78 -4.37 -0.85
N LYS A 121 -17.90 -3.43 -0.47
CA LYS A 121 -17.46 -2.29 -1.26
C LYS A 121 -15.95 -2.24 -1.35
N ILE A 122 -15.46 -1.69 -2.46
CA ILE A 122 -14.05 -1.48 -2.73
C ILE A 122 -13.75 0.00 -2.54
N GLY A 123 -12.70 0.28 -1.77
CA GLY A 123 -12.23 1.64 -1.54
C GLY A 123 -10.95 1.98 -2.31
N CYS A 124 -10.70 3.27 -2.45
CA CYS A 124 -9.41 3.80 -2.87
C CYS A 124 -9.16 5.20 -2.32
N PHE A 125 -7.92 5.65 -2.40
CA PHE A 125 -7.56 7.03 -2.08
C PHE A 125 -6.86 7.71 -3.26
N CYS A 126 -7.22 8.96 -3.52
CA CYS A 126 -6.84 9.69 -4.71
C CYS A 126 -5.99 10.91 -4.33
N PHE A 127 -4.64 10.77 -4.43
CA PHE A 127 -3.68 11.84 -4.15
C PHE A 127 -3.04 12.38 -5.43
N THR A 128 -2.32 11.50 -6.11
CA THR A 128 -1.45 11.83 -7.23
C THR A 128 -2.23 12.38 -8.42
N GLU A 129 -1.69 13.42 -9.04
CA GLU A 129 -2.23 14.05 -10.25
C GLU A 129 -1.20 13.99 -11.40
N PRO A 130 -1.59 14.24 -12.65
CA PRO A 130 -0.67 14.30 -13.78
C PRO A 130 0.56 15.19 -13.52
N ASP A 131 0.38 16.33 -12.85
CA ASP A 131 1.44 17.31 -12.57
C ASP A 131 1.87 17.37 -11.09
N ALA A 132 1.30 16.54 -10.21
CA ALA A 132 1.56 16.55 -8.76
C ALA A 132 1.73 15.12 -8.21
N GLY A 133 2.96 14.62 -8.23
CA GLY A 133 3.38 13.36 -7.61
C GLY A 133 4.27 13.64 -6.40
N SER A 134 5.59 13.70 -6.60
CA SER A 134 6.54 14.04 -5.53
C SER A 134 6.35 15.46 -4.97
N ASP A 135 5.93 16.39 -5.80
CA ASP A 135 5.55 17.75 -5.40
C ASP A 135 4.03 17.90 -5.32
N LEU A 136 3.45 17.51 -4.19
CA LEU A 136 2.02 17.64 -3.92
C LEU A 136 1.55 19.11 -3.81
N SER A 137 2.46 20.09 -3.68
CA SER A 137 2.09 21.51 -3.65
C SER A 137 1.52 22.01 -4.98
N ARG A 138 1.76 21.27 -6.06
CA ARG A 138 1.26 21.54 -7.41
C ARG A 138 -0.12 20.97 -7.68
N MET A 139 -0.77 20.37 -6.68
CA MET A 139 -2.11 19.80 -6.79
C MET A 139 -3.11 20.81 -7.37
N LYS A 140 -3.84 20.41 -8.39
CA LYS A 140 -4.82 21.24 -9.12
C LYS A 140 -6.26 20.89 -8.75
N THR A 141 -6.54 19.65 -8.35
CA THR A 141 -7.88 19.24 -7.89
C THR A 141 -8.36 20.19 -6.81
N ILE A 142 -9.58 20.70 -6.95
CA ILE A 142 -10.11 21.75 -6.10
C ILE A 142 -11.58 21.48 -5.77
N TYR A 143 -12.00 21.96 -4.61
CA TYR A 143 -13.37 22.05 -4.16
C TYR A 143 -13.81 23.50 -4.16
N GLU A 144 -14.96 23.77 -4.76
CA GLU A 144 -15.59 25.10 -4.77
C GLU A 144 -16.98 25.00 -4.13
N LYS A 145 -17.41 26.06 -3.43
CA LYS A 145 -18.74 26.10 -2.82
C LYS A 145 -19.80 26.26 -3.88
N ASP A 146 -20.85 25.47 -3.78
CA ASP A 146 -22.12 25.73 -4.43
C ASP A 146 -23.05 26.41 -3.41
N GLU A 147 -23.13 27.76 -3.48
CA GLU A 147 -23.92 28.54 -2.52
C GLU A 147 -25.43 28.26 -2.64
N ALA A 148 -25.89 27.80 -3.82
CA ALA A 148 -27.31 27.52 -4.03
C ALA A 148 -27.78 26.23 -3.34
N ASN A 149 -26.89 25.19 -3.28
CA ASN A 149 -27.27 23.87 -2.80
C ASN A 149 -26.58 23.47 -1.48
N SER A 150 -25.77 24.36 -0.90
CA SER A 150 -24.95 24.06 0.30
C SER A 150 -24.06 22.82 0.12
N GLU A 151 -23.51 22.62 -1.07
CA GLU A 151 -22.64 21.52 -1.45
C GLU A 151 -21.24 22.03 -1.81
N LEU A 152 -20.31 21.09 -2.06
CA LEU A 152 -19.05 21.40 -2.74
C LEU A 152 -19.08 20.82 -4.14
N ILE A 153 -18.48 21.54 -5.08
CA ILE A 153 -18.25 21.07 -6.45
C ILE A 153 -16.79 20.66 -6.57
N LEU A 154 -16.56 19.39 -6.94
CA LEU A 154 -15.23 18.84 -7.17
C LEU A 154 -14.88 18.86 -8.65
N ASN A 155 -13.70 19.42 -8.97
CA ASN A 155 -13.09 19.37 -10.28
C ASN A 155 -11.61 18.96 -10.17
N GLY A 156 -11.15 18.10 -11.10
CA GLY A 156 -9.75 17.68 -11.17
C GLY A 156 -9.52 16.32 -11.81
N GLU A 157 -8.28 15.87 -11.74
CA GLU A 157 -7.83 14.56 -12.23
C GLU A 157 -6.94 13.87 -11.20
N LYS A 158 -7.04 12.54 -11.11
CA LYS A 158 -6.23 11.72 -10.21
C LYS A 158 -5.63 10.53 -10.96
N ARG A 159 -4.33 10.34 -10.81
CA ARG A 159 -3.54 9.39 -11.60
C ARG A 159 -2.84 8.36 -10.73
N PHE A 160 -2.65 7.15 -11.26
CA PHE A 160 -2.01 6.04 -10.55
C PHE A 160 -2.72 5.65 -9.25
N ILE A 161 -4.04 5.56 -9.31
CA ILE A 161 -4.88 5.27 -8.14
C ILE A 161 -5.11 3.77 -8.05
N THR A 162 -4.52 3.13 -7.04
CA THR A 162 -4.75 1.72 -6.74
C THR A 162 -6.23 1.48 -6.45
N ASN A 163 -6.81 0.47 -7.08
CA ASN A 163 -8.25 0.16 -7.12
C ASN A 163 -9.10 1.23 -7.83
N GLY A 164 -8.51 2.32 -8.34
CA GLY A 164 -9.26 3.48 -8.81
C GLY A 164 -10.23 3.19 -9.95
N SER A 165 -9.93 2.24 -10.84
CA SER A 165 -10.80 1.88 -11.96
C SER A 165 -12.03 1.06 -11.57
N ILE A 166 -12.04 0.47 -10.36
CA ILE A 166 -13.10 -0.43 -9.90
C ILE A 166 -13.70 -0.06 -8.52
N ALA A 167 -13.13 0.95 -7.85
CA ALA A 167 -13.55 1.35 -6.50
C ALA A 167 -14.99 1.87 -6.50
N ASP A 168 -15.74 1.50 -5.45
CA ASP A 168 -17.06 2.08 -5.14
C ASP A 168 -16.95 3.39 -4.38
N ILE A 169 -15.96 3.47 -3.45
CA ILE A 169 -15.79 4.55 -2.48
C ILE A 169 -14.40 5.14 -2.64
N LEU A 170 -14.35 6.42 -2.97
CA LEU A 170 -13.11 7.15 -3.18
C LEU A 170 -12.94 8.21 -2.09
N VAL A 171 -11.74 8.29 -1.50
CA VAL A 171 -11.33 9.51 -0.81
C VAL A 171 -10.55 10.36 -1.79
N VAL A 172 -11.08 11.52 -2.14
CA VAL A 172 -10.44 12.41 -3.08
C VAL A 172 -9.82 13.59 -2.33
N TYR A 173 -8.50 13.73 -2.44
CA TYR A 173 -7.79 14.88 -1.90
C TYR A 173 -7.70 15.98 -2.95
N GLY A 174 -8.13 17.16 -2.57
CA GLY A 174 -7.95 18.37 -3.34
C GLY A 174 -6.97 19.31 -2.64
N ARG A 175 -6.61 20.38 -3.32
CA ARG A 175 -5.74 21.43 -2.79
C ARG A 175 -6.26 22.04 -1.47
N ASN A 176 -7.56 22.06 -1.29
CA ASN A 176 -8.24 22.76 -0.21
C ASN A 176 -9.22 21.90 0.58
N GLY A 177 -9.20 20.58 0.40
CA GLY A 177 -10.10 19.68 1.12
C GLY A 177 -9.89 18.22 0.80
N ALA A 178 -10.65 17.37 1.47
CA ALA A 178 -10.84 15.97 1.12
C ALA A 178 -12.28 15.55 1.40
N CYS A 179 -12.82 14.75 0.50
CA CYS A 179 -14.19 14.25 0.58
C CYS A 179 -14.28 12.78 0.26
N ILE A 180 -15.34 12.14 0.77
CA ILE A 180 -15.77 10.80 0.32
C ILE A 180 -16.64 10.99 -0.92
N VAL A 181 -16.30 10.30 -1.99
CA VAL A 181 -16.98 10.33 -3.29
C VAL A 181 -17.37 8.90 -3.66
N GLU A 182 -18.60 8.70 -4.13
CA GLU A 182 -18.98 7.40 -4.71
C GLU A 182 -18.70 7.43 -6.23
N SER A 183 -18.09 6.37 -6.73
CA SER A 183 -17.68 6.30 -8.15
C SER A 183 -18.84 6.43 -9.17
N LYS A 184 -20.05 6.08 -8.72
CA LYS A 184 -21.27 6.17 -9.55
C LYS A 184 -21.88 7.59 -9.64
N TRP A 185 -21.35 8.56 -8.88
CA TRP A 185 -21.89 9.93 -8.98
C TRP A 185 -21.59 10.56 -10.32
N GLN A 186 -22.53 11.40 -10.78
CA GLN A 186 -22.39 12.11 -12.04
C GLN A 186 -21.09 12.95 -12.03
N GLY A 187 -20.34 12.89 -13.12
CA GLY A 187 -19.09 13.62 -13.29
C GLY A 187 -17.84 12.85 -12.82
N VAL A 188 -17.99 11.65 -12.25
CA VAL A 188 -16.86 10.75 -11.94
C VAL A 188 -16.62 9.85 -13.14
N GLU A 189 -15.41 9.88 -13.70
CA GLU A 189 -15.04 9.12 -14.90
C GLU A 189 -13.73 8.36 -14.67
N VAL A 190 -13.68 7.11 -15.12
CA VAL A 190 -12.43 6.35 -15.28
C VAL A 190 -11.91 6.62 -16.70
N ILE A 191 -10.79 7.35 -16.81
CA ILE A 191 -10.19 7.69 -18.12
C ILE A 191 -9.40 6.50 -18.65
N GLU A 192 -8.65 5.81 -17.77
CA GLU A 192 -7.73 4.76 -18.17
C GLU A 192 -7.50 3.79 -17.00
N GLU A 193 -7.30 2.53 -17.32
CA GLU A 193 -6.69 1.54 -16.44
C GLU A 193 -5.32 1.14 -17.00
N TYR A 194 -4.27 1.30 -16.17
CA TYR A 194 -2.89 1.09 -16.62
C TYR A 194 -2.50 -0.37 -16.65
N LYS A 195 -1.80 -0.80 -17.70
CA LYS A 195 -1.07 -2.07 -17.71
C LYS A 195 0.26 -1.90 -16.98
N LEU A 196 0.54 -2.79 -16.04
CA LEU A 196 1.67 -2.68 -15.14
C LEU A 196 2.82 -3.59 -15.54
N MET A 197 4.05 -3.23 -15.14
CA MET A 197 5.25 -4.06 -15.26
C MET A 197 5.18 -5.30 -14.38
N GLY A 198 4.67 -5.16 -13.16
CA GLY A 198 4.42 -6.18 -12.15
C GLY A 198 3.12 -5.87 -11.43
N LEU A 199 2.82 -6.56 -10.32
CA LEU A 199 1.55 -6.45 -9.61
C LEU A 199 0.36 -6.73 -10.53
N HIS A 200 0.47 -7.75 -11.38
CA HIS A 200 -0.60 -8.13 -12.27
C HIS A 200 -1.86 -8.51 -11.45
N GLY A 201 -3.02 -8.17 -11.97
CA GLY A 201 -4.28 -8.25 -11.25
C GLY A 201 -4.61 -7.02 -10.40
N LEU A 202 -3.65 -6.10 -10.20
CA LEU A 202 -3.92 -4.83 -9.54
C LEU A 202 -4.60 -3.85 -10.50
N HIS A 203 -5.72 -3.30 -10.08
CA HIS A 203 -6.45 -2.27 -10.82
C HIS A 203 -5.87 -0.88 -10.51
N LEU A 204 -5.17 -0.27 -11.47
CA LEU A 204 -4.55 1.04 -11.32
C LEU A 204 -5.21 2.05 -12.25
N GLY A 205 -6.03 2.96 -11.69
CA GLY A 205 -6.87 3.86 -12.46
C GLY A 205 -6.31 5.26 -12.65
N HIS A 206 -6.76 5.90 -13.74
CA HIS A 206 -6.73 7.34 -13.98
C HIS A 206 -8.17 7.86 -13.96
N LEU A 207 -8.46 8.78 -13.05
CA LEU A 207 -9.80 9.28 -12.75
C LEU A 207 -9.91 10.76 -13.09
N LYS A 208 -11.08 11.15 -13.56
CA LYS A 208 -11.45 12.55 -13.77
C LYS A 208 -12.72 12.88 -13.01
N PHE A 209 -12.75 14.08 -12.46
CA PHE A 209 -13.87 14.67 -11.75
C PHE A 209 -14.29 15.95 -12.48
N ASN A 210 -15.51 15.98 -12.96
CA ASN A 210 -16.07 17.09 -13.73
C ASN A 210 -17.39 17.53 -13.12
N ASN A 211 -17.35 18.64 -12.38
CA ASN A 211 -18.50 19.20 -11.67
C ASN A 211 -19.23 18.16 -10.79
N VAL A 212 -18.48 17.38 -10.01
CA VAL A 212 -19.05 16.40 -9.09
C VAL A 212 -19.61 17.13 -7.87
N HIS A 213 -20.91 16.99 -7.63
CA HIS A 213 -21.58 17.55 -6.46
C HIS A 213 -21.34 16.69 -5.22
N ILE A 214 -20.78 17.29 -4.18
CA ILE A 214 -20.40 16.63 -2.92
C ILE A 214 -21.34 17.10 -1.80
N PRO A 215 -22.20 16.23 -1.28
CA PRO A 215 -23.03 16.54 -0.12
C PRO A 215 -22.17 16.93 1.09
N GLN A 216 -22.67 17.87 1.91
CA GLN A 216 -21.92 18.36 3.08
C GLN A 216 -21.52 17.26 4.06
N GLU A 217 -22.30 16.20 4.16
CA GLU A 217 -22.00 15.04 5.02
C GLU A 217 -20.78 14.23 4.55
N ASN A 218 -20.47 14.28 3.26
CA ASN A 218 -19.33 13.57 2.67
C ASN A 218 -18.02 14.36 2.76
N VAL A 219 -18.06 15.60 3.26
CA VAL A 219 -16.87 16.44 3.43
C VAL A 219 -16.12 16.00 4.68
N LEU A 220 -14.89 15.51 4.52
CA LEU A 220 -13.99 15.18 5.62
C LEU A 220 -13.42 16.47 6.23
N PHE A 221 -12.83 17.29 5.39
CA PHE A 221 -12.42 18.66 5.73
C PHE A 221 -12.43 19.54 4.49
N TYR A 222 -12.62 20.83 4.68
CA TYR A 222 -12.60 21.85 3.65
C TYR A 222 -12.08 23.17 4.20
N GLN A 223 -11.28 23.86 3.42
CA GLN A 223 -10.80 25.21 3.71
C GLN A 223 -10.98 26.09 2.48
N GLU A 224 -11.62 27.22 2.64
CA GLU A 224 -11.72 28.18 1.57
C GLU A 224 -10.36 28.77 1.22
N ILE A 225 -10.04 28.84 -0.08
CA ILE A 225 -8.78 29.43 -0.52
C ILE A 225 -8.95 30.96 -0.52
N ALA A 226 -8.34 31.62 0.45
CA ALA A 226 -8.33 33.07 0.48
C ALA A 226 -7.65 33.64 -0.77
N THR A 227 -8.31 34.56 -1.44
CA THR A 227 -7.75 35.39 -2.50
C THR A 227 -7.22 36.69 -1.92
N ASP A 228 -6.07 37.20 -2.41
CA ASP A 228 -5.63 38.54 -2.08
C ASP A 228 -6.44 39.60 -2.84
N SER A 229 -6.20 40.88 -2.51
CA SER A 229 -6.87 42.02 -3.14
C SER A 229 -6.65 42.13 -4.66
N THR A 230 -5.73 41.32 -5.22
CA THR A 230 -5.46 41.25 -6.68
C THR A 230 -6.10 40.02 -7.34
N GLY A 231 -6.91 39.24 -6.58
CA GLY A 231 -7.51 37.98 -7.06
C GLY A 231 -6.56 36.79 -7.10
N LYS A 232 -5.33 36.96 -6.59
CA LYS A 232 -4.33 35.88 -6.55
C LYS A 232 -4.60 34.98 -5.34
N LYS A 233 -4.79 33.69 -5.58
CA LYS A 233 -5.00 32.69 -4.50
C LYS A 233 -3.77 32.64 -3.60
N LYS A 234 -3.90 32.98 -2.32
CA LYS A 234 -2.82 32.87 -1.32
C LYS A 234 -2.50 31.39 -1.10
N GLY A 235 -1.26 30.99 -1.42
CA GLY A 235 -0.76 29.65 -1.13
C GLY A 235 -0.60 29.47 0.39
N GLY A 236 -1.54 28.82 1.04
CA GLY A 236 -1.38 28.29 2.41
C GLY A 236 -0.81 26.87 2.33
N LYS A 237 -0.01 26.46 3.33
CA LYS A 237 0.23 25.02 3.56
C LYS A 237 -1.15 24.40 3.77
N THR A 238 -1.59 23.63 2.81
CA THR A 238 -2.92 23.02 2.84
C THR A 238 -3.04 22.13 4.09
N LEU A 239 -4.15 22.25 4.83
CA LEU A 239 -4.53 21.32 5.89
C LEU A 239 -4.42 19.87 5.43
N ALA A 240 -4.64 19.61 4.13
CA ALA A 240 -4.46 18.34 3.48
C ALA A 240 -3.07 17.73 3.72
N ILE A 241 -1.99 18.51 3.57
CA ILE A 241 -0.62 18.00 3.73
C ILE A 241 -0.27 17.75 5.20
N SER A 242 -0.77 18.57 6.15
CA SER A 242 -0.48 18.38 7.58
C SER A 242 -1.25 17.21 8.19
N SER A 243 -2.50 16.99 7.78
CA SER A 243 -3.29 15.83 8.21
C SER A 243 -2.79 14.49 7.65
N MET A 244 -2.00 14.54 6.58
CA MET A 244 -1.42 13.36 5.93
C MET A 244 -0.15 12.82 6.60
N GLN A 245 0.57 13.59 7.43
CA GLN A 245 1.91 13.19 7.89
C GLN A 245 1.91 11.91 8.74
N GLN A 246 0.98 11.79 9.69
CA GLN A 246 0.84 10.59 10.51
C GLN A 246 0.45 9.39 9.65
N PHE A 247 -0.46 9.63 8.72
CA PHE A 247 -0.95 8.62 7.80
C PHE A 247 0.16 8.08 6.89
N LEU A 248 0.99 8.96 6.32
CA LEU A 248 2.12 8.57 5.48
C LEU A 248 3.16 7.70 6.22
N SER A 249 3.25 7.81 7.55
CA SER A 249 4.12 6.94 8.34
C SER A 249 3.60 5.50 8.38
N VAL A 250 2.31 5.32 8.60
CA VAL A 250 1.65 4.00 8.57
C VAL A 250 1.78 3.39 7.17
N GLU A 251 1.49 4.15 6.12
CA GLU A 251 1.66 3.70 4.73
C GLU A 251 3.08 3.19 4.46
N ARG A 252 4.10 3.99 4.78
CA ARG A 252 5.51 3.62 4.54
C ARG A 252 5.92 2.35 5.28
N VAL A 253 5.47 2.19 6.51
CA VAL A 253 5.72 0.99 7.30
C VAL A 253 5.01 -0.22 6.70
N THR A 254 3.74 -0.10 6.32
CA THR A 254 2.96 -1.17 5.67
C THR A 254 3.62 -1.60 4.36
N LEU A 255 3.97 -0.65 3.49
CA LEU A 255 4.68 -0.94 2.24
C LEU A 255 6.02 -1.65 2.48
N SER A 256 6.72 -1.31 3.57
CA SER A 256 7.96 -1.97 3.95
C SER A 256 7.73 -3.42 4.41
N VAL A 257 6.68 -3.67 5.21
CA VAL A 257 6.29 -5.04 5.62
C VAL A 257 5.99 -5.89 4.38
N GLN A 258 5.17 -5.36 3.48
CA GLN A 258 4.75 -6.07 2.26
C GLN A 258 5.95 -6.47 1.40
N THR A 259 6.87 -5.54 1.11
CA THR A 259 8.04 -5.85 0.27
C THR A 259 9.06 -6.75 0.95
N LEU A 260 9.26 -6.61 2.26
CA LEU A 260 10.18 -7.45 3.00
C LEU A 260 9.68 -8.90 3.08
N SER A 261 8.35 -9.09 3.13
CA SER A 261 7.72 -10.40 3.08
C SER A 261 8.02 -11.13 1.76
N VAL A 262 7.93 -10.42 0.64
CA VAL A 262 8.31 -10.97 -0.68
C VAL A 262 9.82 -11.29 -0.74
N ALA A 263 10.66 -10.42 -0.19
CA ALA A 263 12.11 -10.66 -0.13
C ALA A 263 12.43 -11.95 0.65
N ARG A 264 11.72 -12.23 1.76
CA ARG A 264 11.85 -13.50 2.49
C ARG A 264 11.53 -14.69 1.59
N ARG A 265 10.41 -14.64 0.87
CA ARG A 265 10.01 -15.72 -0.06
C ARG A 265 11.06 -15.93 -1.15
N ALA A 266 11.61 -14.85 -1.71
CA ALA A 266 12.64 -14.91 -2.72
C ALA A 266 13.93 -15.60 -2.22
N ILE A 267 14.33 -15.29 -0.97
CA ILE A 267 15.49 -15.95 -0.33
C ILE A 267 15.23 -17.45 -0.16
N GLU A 268 14.05 -17.84 0.34
CA GLU A 268 13.69 -19.24 0.57
C GLU A 268 13.72 -20.04 -0.74
N VAL A 269 13.13 -19.51 -1.82
CA VAL A 269 13.18 -20.12 -3.15
C VAL A 269 14.63 -20.27 -3.65
N ALA A 270 15.47 -19.24 -3.46
CA ALA A 270 16.87 -19.28 -3.88
C ALA A 270 17.69 -20.30 -3.08
N ILE A 271 17.44 -20.43 -1.77
CA ILE A 271 18.08 -21.44 -0.91
C ILE A 271 17.71 -22.84 -1.38
N ASP A 272 16.41 -23.13 -1.54
CA ASP A 272 15.94 -24.47 -1.90
C ASP A 272 16.48 -24.86 -3.30
N TYR A 273 16.33 -23.98 -4.28
CA TYR A 273 16.89 -24.21 -5.62
C TYR A 273 18.41 -24.45 -5.59
N SER A 274 19.16 -23.66 -4.82
CA SER A 274 20.62 -23.79 -4.76
C SER A 274 21.09 -25.10 -4.14
N ARG A 275 20.29 -25.71 -3.25
CA ARG A 275 20.55 -27.04 -2.65
C ARG A 275 20.29 -28.18 -3.62
N GLU A 276 19.25 -28.05 -4.44
CA GLU A 276 18.80 -29.10 -5.36
C GLU A 276 19.55 -29.08 -6.70
N ARG A 277 19.91 -27.89 -7.18
CA ARG A 277 20.57 -27.72 -8.48
C ARG A 277 22.04 -28.12 -8.42
N GLU A 278 22.41 -29.05 -9.28
CA GLU A 278 23.81 -29.49 -9.42
C GLU A 278 24.47 -28.92 -10.69
N GLN A 279 25.71 -28.49 -10.56
CA GLN A 279 26.63 -28.17 -11.62
C GLN A 279 28.04 -28.57 -11.21
N PHE A 280 28.89 -28.98 -12.17
CA PHE A 280 30.24 -29.43 -11.89
C PHE A 280 30.30 -30.56 -10.83
N LYS A 281 29.30 -31.47 -10.84
CA LYS A 281 29.16 -32.66 -9.99
C LYS A 281 28.91 -32.37 -8.50
N LYS A 282 28.40 -31.20 -8.16
CA LYS A 282 28.00 -30.82 -6.78
C LYS A 282 26.88 -29.80 -6.79
N SER A 283 26.19 -29.67 -5.65
CA SER A 283 25.18 -28.66 -5.44
C SER A 283 25.75 -27.25 -5.68
N ILE A 284 24.98 -26.36 -6.34
CA ILE A 284 25.46 -24.99 -6.56
C ILE A 284 25.61 -24.21 -5.26
N SER A 285 24.95 -24.61 -4.17
CA SER A 285 25.13 -24.04 -2.82
C SER A 285 26.54 -24.20 -2.25
N GLU A 286 27.32 -25.17 -2.78
CA GLU A 286 28.69 -25.40 -2.36
C GLU A 286 29.72 -24.47 -3.02
N PHE A 287 29.27 -23.65 -3.97
CA PHE A 287 30.14 -22.63 -4.56
C PHE A 287 30.04 -21.33 -3.76
N GLU A 288 31.21 -20.79 -3.34
CA GLU A 288 31.28 -19.54 -2.57
C GLU A 288 30.56 -18.38 -3.28
N GLY A 289 30.62 -18.30 -4.62
CA GLY A 289 29.92 -17.30 -5.41
C GLY A 289 28.39 -17.34 -5.24
N ILE A 290 27.80 -18.48 -4.89
CA ILE A 290 26.38 -18.64 -4.62
C ILE A 290 26.10 -18.45 -3.12
N SER A 291 26.85 -19.14 -2.25
CA SER A 291 26.63 -19.07 -0.79
C SER A 291 26.84 -17.65 -0.25
N PHE A 292 27.79 -16.87 -0.77
CA PHE A 292 27.99 -15.48 -0.37
C PHE A 292 26.86 -14.55 -0.82
N LYS A 293 26.25 -14.79 -1.99
CA LYS A 293 25.04 -14.07 -2.42
C LYS A 293 23.89 -14.31 -1.43
N ILE A 294 23.64 -15.55 -1.04
CA ILE A 294 22.61 -15.89 -0.04
C ILE A 294 22.93 -15.25 1.30
N ALA A 295 24.20 -15.27 1.76
CA ALA A 295 24.61 -14.62 2.99
C ALA A 295 24.32 -13.11 2.98
N HIS A 296 24.60 -12.41 1.86
CA HIS A 296 24.26 -11.00 1.69
C HIS A 296 22.75 -10.75 1.66
N MET A 297 21.96 -11.60 0.98
CA MET A 297 20.52 -11.51 0.95
C MET A 297 19.92 -11.61 2.37
N VAL A 298 20.37 -12.63 3.14
CA VAL A 298 19.91 -12.84 4.52
C VAL A 298 20.32 -11.68 5.43
N THR A 299 21.55 -11.19 5.31
CA THR A 299 22.04 -10.04 6.10
C THR A 299 21.20 -8.79 5.84
N ASN A 300 20.90 -8.49 4.58
CA ASN A 300 20.07 -7.34 4.19
C ASN A 300 18.62 -7.49 4.67
N TYR A 301 18.07 -8.70 4.63
CA TYR A 301 16.76 -9.01 5.17
C TYR A 301 16.70 -8.75 6.69
N GLU A 302 17.64 -9.29 7.45
CA GLU A 302 17.68 -9.12 8.92
C GLU A 302 17.91 -7.66 9.33
N ALA A 303 18.76 -6.92 8.62
CA ALA A 303 18.96 -5.49 8.85
C ALA A 303 17.67 -4.69 8.53
N GLY A 304 16.96 -5.04 7.44
CA GLY A 304 15.67 -4.47 7.08
C GLY A 304 14.62 -4.72 8.14
N ARG A 305 14.54 -5.95 8.64
CA ARG A 305 13.63 -6.38 9.70
C ARG A 305 13.86 -5.60 11.00
N ALA A 306 15.09 -5.45 11.44
CA ALA A 306 15.44 -4.72 12.66
C ALA A 306 15.07 -3.22 12.56
N LEU A 307 15.36 -2.59 11.41
CA LEU A 307 15.01 -1.19 11.18
C LEU A 307 13.50 -0.99 11.08
N LEU A 308 12.79 -1.92 10.44
CA LEU A 308 11.33 -1.88 10.31
C LEU A 308 10.65 -2.05 11.66
N GLU A 309 11.07 -3.02 12.49
CA GLU A 309 10.54 -3.21 13.83
C GLU A 309 10.72 -1.96 14.71
N LYS A 310 11.89 -1.29 14.60
CA LYS A 310 12.11 0.00 15.25
C LYS A 310 11.13 1.07 14.79
N ALA A 311 10.83 1.14 13.48
CA ALA A 311 9.87 2.10 12.94
C ALA A 311 8.43 1.81 13.37
N VAL A 312 8.02 0.53 13.42
CA VAL A 312 6.70 0.11 13.92
C VAL A 312 6.50 0.52 15.38
N ASN A 313 7.49 0.29 16.23
CA ASN A 313 7.45 0.66 17.65
C ASN A 313 7.45 2.19 17.87
N ASN A 314 7.77 2.98 16.86
CA ASN A 314 7.80 4.44 16.88
C ASN A 314 7.01 5.02 15.69
N ILE A 315 5.80 4.54 15.45
CA ILE A 315 5.01 4.80 14.24
C ILE A 315 4.74 6.29 13.96
N ASN A 316 4.75 7.13 15.00
CA ASN A 316 4.58 8.57 14.87
C ASN A 316 5.87 9.29 14.41
N ASP A 317 7.01 8.60 14.36
CA ASP A 317 8.26 9.15 13.84
C ASP A 317 8.35 8.95 12.32
N GLY A 318 7.93 9.96 11.58
CA GLY A 318 7.99 9.96 10.11
C GLY A 318 9.41 9.86 9.54
N TYR A 319 10.43 10.21 10.33
CA TYR A 319 11.83 10.06 9.96
C TYR A 319 12.26 8.58 9.97
N LEU A 320 11.91 7.85 11.04
CA LEU A 320 12.15 6.40 11.12
C LEU A 320 11.37 5.64 10.05
N ALA A 321 10.10 6.01 9.82
CA ALA A 321 9.29 5.41 8.76
C ALA A 321 9.91 5.62 7.36
N ALA A 322 10.48 6.81 7.09
CA ALA A 322 11.16 7.09 5.83
C ALA A 322 12.47 6.28 5.68
N MET A 323 13.26 6.13 6.77
CA MET A 323 14.47 5.30 6.75
C MET A 323 14.15 3.83 6.50
N ALA A 324 13.14 3.30 7.20
CA ALA A 324 12.69 1.92 7.02
C ALA A 324 12.25 1.69 5.56
N LYS A 325 11.39 2.55 5.03
CA LYS A 325 10.91 2.45 3.65
C LYS A 325 12.04 2.50 2.63
N LEU A 326 12.96 3.43 2.75
CA LEU A 326 14.10 3.56 1.83
C LEU A 326 14.96 2.30 1.84
N PHE A 327 15.40 1.88 3.03
CA PHE A 327 16.29 0.73 3.18
C PHE A 327 15.63 -0.57 2.75
N VAL A 328 14.42 -0.83 3.26
CA VAL A 328 13.71 -2.08 3.00
C VAL A 328 13.35 -2.23 1.53
N CYS A 329 12.71 -1.22 0.91
CA CYS A 329 12.28 -1.35 -0.49
C CYS A 329 13.45 -1.48 -1.47
N GLN A 330 14.58 -0.77 -1.22
CA GLN A 330 15.78 -0.92 -2.05
C GLN A 330 16.41 -2.31 -1.92
N ASN A 331 16.53 -2.82 -0.69
CA ASN A 331 17.17 -4.12 -0.47
C ASN A 331 16.25 -5.29 -0.82
N SER A 332 14.92 -5.17 -0.64
CA SER A 332 13.98 -6.18 -1.13
C SER A 332 14.07 -6.35 -2.65
N TYR A 333 14.19 -5.25 -3.40
CA TYR A 333 14.41 -5.32 -4.84
C TYR A 333 15.72 -6.03 -5.19
N LYS A 334 16.84 -5.68 -4.52
CA LYS A 334 18.13 -6.34 -4.73
C LYS A 334 18.08 -7.83 -4.39
N ILE A 335 17.38 -8.20 -3.31
CA ILE A 335 17.19 -9.60 -2.92
C ILE A 335 16.44 -10.38 -4.00
N CYS A 336 15.35 -9.83 -4.54
CA CYS A 336 14.58 -10.48 -5.59
C CYS A 336 15.39 -10.62 -6.91
N ASP A 337 16.18 -9.60 -7.26
CA ASP A 337 17.08 -9.62 -8.41
C ASP A 337 18.19 -10.69 -8.26
N GLU A 338 18.82 -10.77 -7.08
CA GLU A 338 19.81 -11.81 -6.78
C GLU A 338 19.20 -13.22 -6.77
N ALA A 339 17.93 -13.38 -6.38
CA ALA A 339 17.26 -14.67 -6.49
C ALA A 339 17.13 -15.12 -7.94
N ILE A 340 16.78 -14.22 -8.88
CA ILE A 340 16.78 -14.53 -10.32
C ILE A 340 18.19 -14.96 -10.76
N GLN A 341 19.22 -14.22 -10.33
CA GLN A 341 20.60 -14.50 -10.70
C GLN A 341 21.09 -15.87 -10.20
N ILE A 342 20.68 -16.28 -8.98
CA ILE A 342 21.01 -17.59 -8.42
C ILE A 342 20.34 -18.73 -9.20
N LEU A 343 19.07 -18.53 -9.59
CA LEU A 343 18.35 -19.51 -10.39
C LEU A 343 18.86 -19.57 -11.84
N GLY A 344 19.51 -18.49 -12.33
CA GLY A 344 20.01 -18.41 -13.69
C GLY A 344 18.89 -18.39 -14.74
N GLY A 345 19.07 -19.05 -15.88
CA GLY A 345 18.12 -19.01 -16.99
C GLY A 345 16.69 -19.40 -16.62
N ILE A 346 16.50 -20.37 -15.72
CA ILE A 346 15.15 -20.78 -15.28
C ILE A 346 14.48 -19.70 -14.43
N GLY A 347 15.25 -18.92 -13.66
CA GLY A 347 14.75 -17.79 -12.88
C GLY A 347 14.26 -16.61 -13.72
N TYR A 348 14.67 -16.54 -15.00
CA TYR A 348 14.20 -15.56 -15.96
C TYR A 348 12.91 -15.98 -16.68
N THR A 349 12.35 -17.11 -16.31
CA THR A 349 11.09 -17.65 -16.85
C THR A 349 10.03 -17.70 -15.76
N ASN A 350 8.76 -17.79 -16.14
CA ASN A 350 7.63 -17.95 -15.23
C ASN A 350 7.54 -19.35 -14.57
N LYS A 351 8.56 -20.20 -14.72
CA LYS A 351 8.60 -21.51 -14.04
C LYS A 351 8.89 -21.39 -12.54
N TYR A 352 9.54 -20.31 -12.14
CA TYR A 352 9.77 -19.92 -10.77
C TYR A 352 9.23 -18.49 -10.53
N PRO A 353 8.71 -18.19 -9.35
CA PRO A 353 8.05 -16.91 -9.10
C PRO A 353 9.03 -15.74 -8.87
N VAL A 354 10.35 -15.97 -8.89
CA VAL A 354 11.36 -14.95 -8.54
C VAL A 354 11.38 -13.76 -9.50
N GLU A 355 11.07 -13.99 -10.79
CA GLU A 355 10.96 -12.91 -11.77
C GLU A 355 9.76 -12.01 -11.47
N ARG A 356 8.61 -12.59 -11.06
CA ARG A 356 7.42 -11.87 -10.62
C ARG A 356 7.73 -11.05 -9.37
N TYR A 357 8.40 -11.62 -8.38
CA TYR A 357 8.80 -10.93 -7.17
C TYR A 357 9.62 -9.67 -7.46
N ALA A 358 10.58 -9.74 -8.38
CA ALA A 358 11.39 -8.58 -8.78
C ALA A 358 10.56 -7.50 -9.48
N ARG A 359 9.61 -7.88 -10.34
CA ARG A 359 8.69 -6.94 -10.99
C ARG A 359 7.77 -6.26 -9.97
N ASP A 360 7.21 -7.02 -9.07
CA ASP A 360 6.23 -6.55 -8.10
C ASP A 360 6.85 -5.56 -7.09
N VAL A 361 7.96 -5.91 -6.47
CA VAL A 361 8.60 -5.04 -5.46
C VAL A 361 9.16 -3.75 -6.06
N ARG A 362 9.34 -3.68 -7.40
CA ARG A 362 9.90 -2.49 -8.06
C ARG A 362 9.04 -1.24 -7.87
N LEU A 363 7.71 -1.39 -7.83
CA LEU A 363 6.79 -0.28 -7.59
C LEU A 363 7.08 0.43 -6.26
N TYR A 364 7.43 -0.31 -5.23
CA TYR A 364 7.54 0.20 -3.86
C TYR A 364 8.71 1.17 -3.65
N ARG A 365 9.64 1.25 -4.59
CA ARG A 365 10.66 2.31 -4.65
C ARG A 365 10.11 3.63 -5.22
N ILE A 366 8.89 3.61 -5.76
CA ILE A 366 8.19 4.76 -6.38
C ILE A 366 6.98 5.17 -5.54
N GLY A 367 6.06 4.24 -5.27
CA GLY A 367 4.83 4.46 -4.50
C GLY A 367 5.09 4.78 -3.03
N GLY A 368 4.16 5.47 -2.37
CA GLY A 368 4.33 5.94 -0.99
C GLY A 368 5.44 6.97 -0.80
N GLY A 369 5.89 7.60 -1.91
CA GLY A 369 7.03 8.52 -2.02
C GLY A 369 8.29 7.82 -2.53
N THR A 370 8.92 8.40 -3.56
CA THR A 370 10.11 7.81 -4.20
C THR A 370 11.29 7.70 -3.24
N ASP A 371 12.30 6.91 -3.62
CA ASP A 371 13.56 6.81 -2.87
C ASP A 371 14.15 8.21 -2.59
N GLU A 372 14.09 9.12 -3.57
CA GLU A 372 14.59 10.50 -3.45
C GLU A 372 13.76 11.33 -2.46
N ILE A 373 12.45 11.12 -2.40
CA ILE A 373 11.59 11.77 -1.39
C ILE A 373 11.91 11.23 0.00
N MET A 374 12.17 9.93 0.15
CA MET A 374 12.63 9.38 1.44
C MET A 374 13.97 9.99 1.86
N GLN A 375 14.95 10.08 0.94
CA GLN A 375 16.24 10.73 1.19
C GLN A 375 16.07 12.21 1.59
N TYR A 376 15.16 12.94 0.94
CA TYR A 376 14.86 14.33 1.27
C TYR A 376 14.27 14.48 2.69
N ILE A 377 13.38 13.56 3.11
CA ILE A 377 12.81 13.56 4.47
C ILE A 377 13.91 13.26 5.49
N ILE A 378 14.74 12.26 5.22
CA ILE A 378 15.85 11.85 6.09
C ILE A 378 16.86 12.98 6.24
N GLN A 379 17.28 13.59 5.14
CA GLN A 379 18.22 14.71 5.16
C GLN A 379 17.69 15.89 6.00
N LYS A 380 16.41 16.24 5.84
CA LYS A 380 15.77 17.27 6.68
C LYS A 380 15.76 16.91 8.17
N GLY A 381 15.58 15.63 8.51
CA GLY A 381 15.62 15.17 9.90
C GLY A 381 17.01 15.29 10.52
N VAL A 382 18.07 14.95 9.75
CA VAL A 382 19.47 15.04 10.20
C VAL A 382 19.89 16.48 10.52
N TYR A 383 19.46 17.44 9.71
CA TYR A 383 19.85 18.85 9.87
C TYR A 383 18.83 19.69 10.66
N ARG A 384 17.77 19.11 11.19
CA ARG A 384 16.93 19.80 12.18
C ARG A 384 17.71 19.90 13.49
N LYS A 385 18.03 21.14 13.88
CA LYS A 385 18.51 21.47 15.21
C LYS A 385 17.37 21.57 16.20
#